data_90b6b34662addacc216edad342b2d67c
#
_entry.id   90b6b34662addacc216edad342b2d67c
#
_cell.length_a   1.000
_cell.length_b   1.000
_cell.length_c   1.000
_cell.angle_alpha   90.00
_cell.angle_beta   90.00
_cell.angle_gamma   90.00
#
_symmetry.space_group_name_H-M   'P 1'
#
loop_
_entity.id
_entity.type
_entity.pdbx_description
1 polymer ?
#
loop_
_entity_poly.entity_id
_entity_poly.type
_entity_poly.pdbx_seq_one_letter_code
_entity_poly.pdbx_strand_id
1 'polypeptide(L)'
;MTTRIARRIADAERGFTLIEMMIVVAIIGLIMGSVAIVAVKQWRTAQVGNAKQMVLTVAGAVELYSTQHNDPCPSNGVAGLVSEKLLKKHPKDPWGQELVFTCPGNNNPDGADVVSKGPDKQEGTGDDIRSWEL
;
A
#
# COMPACT_ATOMS: atom_id res chain seq x y z
N MET A 1 -6.93 -43.45 -66.71
CA MET A 1 -5.77 -43.20 -65.83
C MET A 1 -5.64 -41.68 -65.64
N THR A 2 -6.10 -41.19 -64.52
CA THR A 2 -6.16 -39.72 -64.22
C THR A 2 -5.15 -39.40 -63.15
N THR A 3 -4.02 -38.86 -63.52
CA THR A 3 -2.93 -38.47 -62.63
C THR A 3 -3.31 -37.15 -61.92
N ARG A 4 -3.68 -37.20 -60.63
CA ARG A 4 -3.88 -36.00 -59.82
C ARG A 4 -2.53 -35.42 -59.41
N ILE A 5 -2.19 -34.28 -59.99
CA ILE A 5 -1.04 -33.47 -59.58
C ILE A 5 -1.43 -32.77 -58.27
N ALA A 6 -0.92 -33.28 -57.15
CA ALA A 6 -1.01 -32.59 -55.88
C ALA A 6 -0.12 -31.35 -55.90
N ARG A 7 -0.71 -30.17 -56.01
CA ARG A 7 -0.07 -28.88 -55.82
C ARG A 7 0.25 -28.74 -54.33
N ARG A 8 1.47 -28.97 -53.94
CA ARG A 8 1.98 -28.58 -52.61
C ARG A 8 2.03 -27.05 -52.59
N ILE A 9 1.13 -26.43 -51.85
CA ILE A 9 1.25 -25.05 -51.45
C ILE A 9 2.40 -25.02 -50.45
N ALA A 10 3.57 -24.57 -50.82
CA ALA A 10 4.64 -24.27 -49.91
C ALA A 10 4.21 -23.00 -49.16
N ASP A 11 3.66 -23.17 -47.98
CA ASP A 11 3.52 -22.09 -46.99
C ASP A 11 4.95 -21.58 -46.72
N ALA A 12 5.28 -20.43 -47.30
CA ALA A 12 6.52 -19.76 -47.00
C ALA A 12 6.43 -19.28 -45.52
N GLU A 13 7.03 -20.02 -44.64
CA GLU A 13 7.27 -19.59 -43.27
C GLU A 13 8.11 -18.32 -43.32
N ARG A 14 7.45 -17.18 -43.21
CA ARG A 14 8.10 -15.87 -43.10
C ARG A 14 8.66 -15.77 -41.69
N GLY A 15 9.93 -16.10 -41.52
CA GLY A 15 10.63 -15.82 -40.26
C GLY A 15 10.78 -14.32 -40.02
N PHE A 16 10.78 -13.93 -38.78
CA PHE A 16 11.05 -12.54 -38.37
C PHE A 16 12.48 -12.15 -38.71
N THR A 17 12.66 -10.94 -39.20
CA THR A 17 14.00 -10.39 -39.48
C THR A 17 14.62 -9.90 -38.15
N LEU A 18 15.97 -9.92 -38.09
CA LEU A 18 16.70 -9.43 -36.91
C LEU A 18 16.40 -7.95 -36.64
N ILE A 19 16.25 -7.14 -37.70
CA ILE A 19 15.91 -5.71 -37.57
C ILE A 19 14.51 -5.48 -37.01
N GLU A 20 13.54 -6.34 -37.38
CA GLU A 20 12.15 -6.26 -36.88
C GLU A 20 12.09 -6.52 -35.38
N MET A 21 12.86 -7.50 -34.89
CA MET A 21 12.97 -7.76 -33.45
C MET A 21 13.69 -6.64 -32.69
N MET A 22 14.72 -6.02 -33.29
CA MET A 22 15.42 -4.88 -32.71
C MET A 22 14.50 -3.67 -32.56
N ILE A 23 13.65 -3.38 -33.52
CA ILE A 23 12.68 -2.27 -33.46
C ILE A 23 11.64 -2.55 -32.38
N VAL A 24 11.12 -3.76 -32.30
CA VAL A 24 10.12 -4.16 -31.25
C VAL A 24 10.69 -3.99 -29.86
N VAL A 25 11.92 -4.47 -29.60
CA VAL A 25 12.57 -4.33 -28.29
C VAL A 25 12.84 -2.86 -27.96
N ALA A 26 13.23 -2.04 -28.94
CA ALA A 26 13.44 -0.61 -28.73
C ALA A 26 12.14 0.11 -28.34
N ILE A 27 11.02 -0.19 -28.99
CA ILE A 27 9.71 0.40 -28.66
C ILE A 27 9.25 -0.05 -27.28
N ILE A 28 9.37 -1.33 -26.95
CA ILE A 28 9.03 -1.86 -25.63
C ILE A 28 9.85 -1.17 -24.53
N GLY A 29 11.16 -1.02 -24.75
CA GLY A 29 12.05 -0.34 -23.81
C GLY A 29 11.66 1.11 -23.56
N LEU A 30 11.26 1.84 -24.61
CA LEU A 30 10.81 3.22 -24.51
C LEU A 30 9.50 3.33 -23.69
N ILE A 31 8.53 2.46 -23.96
CA ILE A 31 7.25 2.45 -23.27
C ILE A 31 7.44 2.06 -21.78
N MET A 32 8.21 1.01 -21.50
CA MET A 32 8.47 0.57 -20.15
C MET A 32 9.17 1.63 -19.29
N GLY A 33 10.09 2.39 -19.87
CA GLY A 33 10.78 3.47 -19.18
C GLY A 33 9.84 4.59 -18.72
N SER A 34 8.86 4.96 -19.55
CA SER A 34 7.90 6.01 -19.20
C SER A 34 6.87 5.58 -18.13
N VAL A 35 6.44 4.32 -18.14
CA VAL A 35 5.46 3.78 -17.21
C VAL A 35 6.05 3.63 -15.79
N ALA A 36 7.33 3.29 -15.67
CA ALA A 36 7.98 3.04 -14.39
C ALA A 36 7.92 4.25 -13.43
N ILE A 37 8.11 5.47 -13.95
CA ILE A 37 8.10 6.70 -13.15
C ILE A 37 6.72 6.95 -12.54
N VAL A 38 5.66 6.77 -13.32
CA VAL A 38 4.27 6.95 -12.84
C VAL A 38 3.90 5.90 -11.81
N ALA A 39 4.30 4.65 -12.03
CA ALA A 39 4.01 3.54 -11.12
C ALA A 39 4.63 3.75 -9.73
N VAL A 40 5.88 4.21 -9.64
CA VAL A 40 6.54 4.50 -8.36
C VAL A 40 5.84 5.62 -7.60
N LYS A 41 5.42 6.68 -8.28
CA LYS A 41 4.68 7.79 -7.66
C LYS A 41 3.33 7.32 -7.10
N GLN A 42 2.57 6.55 -7.87
CA GLN A 42 1.29 5.99 -7.45
C GLN A 42 1.44 5.05 -6.25
N TRP A 43 2.47 4.23 -6.24
CA TRP A 43 2.78 3.34 -5.13
C TRP A 43 3.01 4.10 -3.82
N ARG A 44 3.83 5.15 -3.85
CA ARG A 44 4.06 5.99 -2.66
C ARG A 44 2.79 6.66 -2.15
N THR A 45 1.97 7.20 -3.05
CA THR A 45 0.69 7.81 -2.69
C THR A 45 -0.26 6.80 -2.05
N ALA A 46 -0.31 5.57 -2.58
CA ALA A 46 -1.11 4.49 -2.02
C ALA A 46 -0.64 4.08 -0.61
N GLN A 47 0.67 4.02 -0.37
CA GLN A 47 1.22 3.74 0.96
C GLN A 47 0.80 4.80 1.98
N VAL A 48 0.91 6.08 1.64
CA VAL A 48 0.45 7.17 2.52
C VAL A 48 -1.05 7.07 2.79
N GLY A 49 -1.86 6.78 1.77
CA GLY A 49 -3.30 6.55 1.94
C GLY A 49 -3.62 5.39 2.88
N ASN A 50 -2.91 4.28 2.75
CA ASN A 50 -3.05 3.12 3.64
C ASN A 50 -2.64 3.44 5.08
N ALA A 51 -1.57 4.21 5.28
CA ALA A 51 -1.13 4.63 6.60
C ALA A 51 -2.16 5.55 7.27
N LYS A 52 -2.74 6.50 6.55
CA LYS A 52 -3.85 7.34 7.05
C LYS A 52 -5.04 6.50 7.50
N GLN A 53 -5.47 5.56 6.68
CA GLN A 53 -6.57 4.66 7.02
C GLN A 53 -6.26 3.83 8.26
N MET A 54 -5.03 3.39 8.45
CA MET A 54 -4.60 2.61 9.61
C MET A 54 -4.60 3.44 10.88
N VAL A 55 -4.08 4.67 10.83
CA VAL A 55 -4.10 5.64 11.94
C VAL A 55 -5.55 5.90 12.39
N LEU A 56 -6.45 6.19 11.44
CA LEU A 56 -7.88 6.39 11.73
C LEU A 56 -8.56 5.14 12.29
N THR A 57 -8.18 3.96 11.81
CA THR A 57 -8.73 2.70 12.31
C THR A 57 -8.37 2.47 13.79
N VAL A 58 -7.12 2.76 14.16
CA VAL A 58 -6.69 2.63 15.56
C VAL A 58 -7.35 3.69 16.44
N ALA A 59 -7.41 4.95 15.99
CA ALA A 59 -8.08 6.02 16.72
C ALA A 59 -9.57 5.71 16.95
N GLY A 60 -10.28 5.24 15.92
CA GLY A 60 -11.68 4.82 16.04
C GLY A 60 -11.88 3.60 16.93
N ALA A 61 -10.92 2.69 17.00
CA ALA A 61 -10.98 1.55 17.92
C ALA A 61 -10.86 2.00 19.40
N VAL A 62 -10.08 3.05 19.68
CA VAL A 62 -10.01 3.65 21.02
C VAL A 62 -11.34 4.31 21.39
N GLU A 63 -11.93 5.05 20.49
CA GLU A 63 -13.24 5.68 20.71
C GLU A 63 -14.33 4.64 20.99
N LEU A 64 -14.32 3.53 20.25
CA LEU A 64 -15.24 2.42 20.51
C LEU A 64 -14.96 1.76 21.86
N TYR A 65 -13.70 1.59 22.23
CA TYR A 65 -13.30 1.06 23.53
C TYR A 65 -13.85 1.96 24.68
N SER A 66 -13.66 3.26 24.57
CA SER A 66 -14.11 4.22 25.59
C SER A 66 -15.62 4.19 25.80
N THR A 67 -16.41 3.99 24.76
CA THR A 67 -17.87 3.87 24.86
C THR A 67 -18.32 2.57 25.56
N GLN A 68 -17.54 1.51 25.46
CA GLN A 68 -17.86 0.20 26.03
C GLN A 68 -17.41 0.05 27.50
N HIS A 69 -16.31 0.68 27.88
CA HIS A 69 -15.66 0.47 29.17
C HIS A 69 -15.75 1.67 30.12
N ASN A 70 -16.33 2.79 29.69
CA ASN A 70 -16.36 4.05 30.45
C ASN A 70 -14.97 4.51 30.92
N ASP A 71 -13.93 4.10 30.17
CA ASP A 71 -12.52 4.44 30.36
C ASP A 71 -11.98 4.89 29.00
N PRO A 72 -11.38 6.09 28.90
CA PRO A 72 -10.88 6.60 27.61
C PRO A 72 -9.71 5.79 27.04
N CYS A 73 -9.03 5.00 27.90
CA CYS A 73 -7.78 4.36 27.49
C CYS A 73 -7.73 2.87 27.81
N PRO A 74 -7.36 2.03 26.83
CA PRO A 74 -7.13 0.62 27.09
C PRO A 74 -5.87 0.42 27.96
N SER A 75 -5.99 -0.39 29.02
CA SER A 75 -4.95 -0.59 30.04
C SER A 75 -3.59 -1.05 29.49
N ASN A 76 -3.61 -1.75 28.36
CA ASN A 76 -2.41 -2.26 27.68
C ASN A 76 -2.15 -1.58 26.31
N GLY A 77 -2.65 -0.34 26.12
CA GLY A 77 -2.49 0.38 24.85
C GLY A 77 -3.08 -0.38 23.66
N VAL A 78 -2.39 -0.41 22.55
CA VAL A 78 -2.85 -1.10 21.33
C VAL A 78 -3.06 -2.60 21.54
N ALA A 79 -2.26 -3.25 22.40
CA ALA A 79 -2.45 -4.66 22.74
C ALA A 79 -3.79 -4.92 23.44
N GLY A 80 -4.27 -3.97 24.25
CA GLY A 80 -5.60 -4.01 24.86
C GLY A 80 -6.71 -4.03 23.81
N LEU A 81 -6.61 -3.20 22.77
CA LEU A 81 -7.56 -3.17 21.66
C LEU A 81 -7.61 -4.49 20.87
N VAL A 82 -6.47 -5.17 20.76
CA VAL A 82 -6.40 -6.50 20.12
C VAL A 82 -7.04 -7.57 21.01
N SER A 83 -6.80 -7.54 22.33
CA SER A 83 -7.41 -8.51 23.27
C SER A 83 -8.93 -8.38 23.33
N GLU A 84 -9.45 -7.17 23.23
CA GLU A 84 -10.90 -6.87 23.15
C GLU A 84 -11.50 -7.11 21.76
N LYS A 85 -10.69 -7.61 20.80
CA LYS A 85 -11.11 -7.88 19.42
C LYS A 85 -11.58 -6.64 18.63
N LEU A 86 -11.28 -5.45 19.10
CA LEU A 86 -11.52 -4.19 18.39
C LEU A 86 -10.53 -4.01 17.24
N LEU A 87 -9.34 -4.59 17.39
CA LEU A 87 -8.36 -4.76 16.31
C LEU A 87 -8.08 -6.25 16.09
N LYS A 88 -7.94 -6.67 14.83
CA LYS A 88 -7.64 -8.08 14.49
C LYS A 88 -6.22 -8.49 14.84
N LYS A 89 -5.28 -7.55 14.79
CA LYS A 89 -3.85 -7.75 15.06
C LYS A 89 -3.20 -6.42 15.40
N HIS A 90 -1.99 -6.48 15.95
CA HIS A 90 -1.18 -5.29 16.19
C HIS A 90 -0.88 -4.58 14.87
N PRO A 91 -1.31 -3.33 14.68
CA PRO A 91 -1.19 -2.62 13.40
C PRO A 91 0.26 -2.20 13.16
N LYS A 92 0.71 -2.38 11.91
CA LYS A 92 1.98 -1.83 11.42
C LYS A 92 1.70 -1.00 10.19
N ASP A 93 2.39 0.11 10.07
CA ASP A 93 2.27 0.97 8.92
C ASP A 93 2.81 0.30 7.63
N PRO A 94 2.59 0.87 6.43
CA PRO A 94 3.07 0.30 5.18
C PRO A 94 4.59 0.18 5.06
N TRP A 95 5.33 0.86 5.92
CA TRP A 95 6.80 0.80 5.99
C TRP A 95 7.31 -0.17 7.06
N GLY A 96 6.38 -0.92 7.71
CA GLY A 96 6.67 -1.98 8.67
C GLY A 96 6.95 -1.50 10.10
N GLN A 97 6.70 -0.22 10.40
CA GLN A 97 6.85 0.34 11.74
C GLN A 97 5.56 0.17 12.55
N GLU A 98 5.70 0.07 13.85
CA GLU A 98 4.57 0.15 14.78
C GLU A 98 4.11 1.60 14.90
N LEU A 99 2.80 1.79 15.05
CA LEU A 99 2.24 3.11 15.27
C LEU A 99 2.61 3.60 16.66
N VAL A 100 2.97 4.87 16.78
CA VAL A 100 3.11 5.55 18.07
C VAL A 100 1.72 5.79 18.62
N PHE A 101 1.51 5.39 19.88
CA PHE A 101 0.21 5.43 20.53
C PHE A 101 0.35 6.10 21.89
N THR A 102 -0.39 7.17 22.10
CA THR A 102 -0.44 7.90 23.39
C THR A 102 -1.91 8.04 23.80
N CYS A 103 -2.25 7.52 24.95
CA CYS A 103 -3.59 7.62 25.52
C CYS A 103 -3.51 7.90 27.03
N PRO A 104 -4.19 8.96 27.55
CA PRO A 104 -4.91 9.98 26.81
C PRO A 104 -4.01 10.76 25.85
N GLY A 105 -4.56 11.19 24.71
CA GLY A 105 -3.81 11.97 23.74
C GLY A 105 -3.53 13.40 24.22
N ASN A 106 -2.40 13.96 23.83
CA ASN A 106 -2.09 15.38 24.09
C ASN A 106 -2.95 16.31 23.20
N ASN A 107 -3.25 15.86 21.97
CA ASN A 107 -4.08 16.58 21.02
C ASN A 107 -5.55 16.15 21.08
N ASN A 108 -5.81 14.94 21.53
CA ASN A 108 -7.16 14.40 21.77
C ASN A 108 -7.27 13.82 23.19
N PRO A 109 -7.54 14.68 24.20
CA PRO A 109 -7.60 14.26 25.61
C PRO A 109 -8.71 13.23 25.92
N ASP A 110 -9.78 13.23 25.14
CA ASP A 110 -10.91 12.29 25.28
C ASP A 110 -10.70 10.97 24.52
N GLY A 111 -9.53 10.79 23.92
CA GLY A 111 -9.17 9.64 23.11
C GLY A 111 -7.67 9.39 23.08
N ALA A 112 -7.16 8.98 21.93
CA ALA A 112 -5.74 8.72 21.76
C ALA A 112 -5.13 9.52 20.60
N ASP A 113 -3.88 9.88 20.76
CA ASP A 113 -3.02 10.34 19.68
C ASP A 113 -2.34 9.12 19.03
N VAL A 114 -2.56 8.96 17.74
CA VAL A 114 -1.98 7.87 16.96
C VAL A 114 -1.15 8.46 15.82
N VAL A 115 0.09 8.02 15.68
CA VAL A 115 1.02 8.54 14.68
C VAL A 115 1.71 7.41 13.94
N SER A 116 1.75 7.49 12.61
CA SER A 116 2.70 6.73 11.78
C SER A 116 3.90 7.61 11.48
N LYS A 117 5.10 7.06 11.65
CA LYS A 117 6.37 7.76 11.41
C LYS A 117 6.69 8.01 9.94
N GLY A 118 5.77 7.67 9.05
CA GLY A 118 5.95 7.90 7.62
C GLY A 118 7.05 7.08 6.96
N PRO A 119 7.39 7.43 5.72
CA PRO A 119 8.41 6.72 4.93
C PRO A 119 9.83 6.84 5.46
N ASP A 120 10.19 7.90 6.18
CA ASP A 120 11.52 8.08 6.74
C ASP A 120 11.74 7.31 8.07
N LYS A 121 10.65 6.78 8.67
CA LYS A 121 10.63 6.00 9.92
C LYS A 121 11.10 6.75 11.15
N GLN A 122 11.12 8.08 11.11
CA GLN A 122 11.53 8.95 12.19
C GLN A 122 10.33 9.72 12.72
N GLU A 123 10.17 9.76 14.03
CA GLU A 123 9.12 10.51 14.69
C GLU A 123 9.48 12.00 14.79
N GLY A 124 8.48 12.87 14.60
CA GLY A 124 8.66 14.31 14.69
C GLY A 124 9.06 14.98 13.37
N THR A 125 8.93 14.28 12.25
CA THR A 125 9.25 14.81 10.92
C THR A 125 8.01 15.28 10.16
N GLY A 126 8.19 15.90 9.01
CA GLY A 126 7.10 16.48 8.21
C GLY A 126 6.28 15.46 7.43
N ASP A 127 6.72 14.21 7.38
CA ASP A 127 6.03 13.10 6.73
C ASP A 127 5.31 12.16 7.70
N ASP A 128 5.29 12.52 9.00
CA ASP A 128 4.44 11.87 9.99
C ASP A 128 2.96 11.99 9.62
N ILE A 129 2.23 10.91 9.86
CA ILE A 129 0.78 10.88 9.67
C ILE A 129 0.12 10.81 11.04
N ARG A 130 -0.53 11.90 11.42
CA ARG A 130 -1.07 12.13 12.77
C ARG A 130 -2.59 12.07 12.77
N SER A 131 -3.19 11.39 13.75
CA SER A 131 -4.65 11.20 13.83
C SER A 131 -5.45 12.51 13.94
N TRP A 132 -4.90 13.51 14.60
CA TRP A 132 -5.57 14.81 14.81
C TRP A 132 -5.46 15.79 13.64
N GLU A 133 -4.73 15.40 12.58
CA GLU A 133 -4.59 16.19 11.34
C GLU A 133 -5.42 15.61 10.17
N LEU A 134 -6.17 14.51 10.40
CA LEU A 134 -6.88 13.76 9.36
C LEU A 134 -8.41 14.03 9.32
#